data_2e1b837e15dd12a36f3ad5575dbf03f0
#
_entry.id   2e1b837e15dd12a36f3ad5575dbf03f0
#
_cell.length_a   1.000
_cell.length_b   1.000
_cell.length_c   1.000
_cell.angle_alpha   90.00
_cell.angle_beta   90.00
_cell.angle_gamma   90.00
#
_symmetry.space_group_name_H-M   'P 1'
#
loop_
_entity.id
_entity.type
_entity.pdbx_description
1 polymer ?
#
loop_
_entity_poly.entity_id
_entity_poly.type
_entity_poly.pdbx_seq_one_letter_code
_entity_poly.pdbx_strand_id
1 'polypeptide(L)'
;MPATSDSDDVAIRLLADGYVVVTGMMDAAGVDVARADLDRVLGTTPTGRNAFEGFTTQRVYALFAKTRTFDDAATHPLLLAVLDEVLRHYQLSAPVGIRIGPGEQAQILHRDDSIYPVPEPHPPLVVNTMWPLDEFTAENGATRFIPGSHAWERGRVPAADDPVETAVISPGSAMFYLGSLWHGGGANQTDAPRLGVILEYAAGWLRQQENHCLAVPREVARELPQRLQELLGYNIYPPFVGYVDGSHPREVLSAGS
;
A
#
# COMPACT_ATOMS: atom_id res chain seq x y z
N MET A 1 18.50 10.62 -12.84
CA MET A 1 17.84 11.70 -12.10
C MET A 1 18.38 11.69 -10.69
N PRO A 2 18.79 12.83 -10.09
CA PRO A 2 19.21 12.85 -8.71
C PRO A 2 18.03 12.41 -7.82
N ALA A 3 18.31 11.61 -6.79
CA ALA A 3 17.34 11.20 -5.81
C ALA A 3 16.83 12.43 -5.08
N THR A 4 15.56 12.78 -5.26
CA THR A 4 14.88 13.81 -4.49
C THR A 4 14.55 13.21 -3.12
N SER A 5 15.26 13.65 -2.10
CA SER A 5 14.99 13.27 -0.71
C SER A 5 14.09 14.28 0.01
N ASP A 6 13.52 15.23 -0.71
CA ASP A 6 12.63 16.24 -0.18
C ASP A 6 11.17 15.77 -0.30
N SER A 7 10.47 15.69 0.85
CA SER A 7 9.07 15.27 0.92
C SER A 7 8.14 16.16 0.10
N ASP A 8 8.42 17.47 0.05
CA ASP A 8 7.60 18.42 -0.67
C ASP A 8 7.65 18.16 -2.18
N ASP A 9 8.85 17.91 -2.73
CA ASP A 9 9.01 17.56 -4.15
C ASP A 9 8.33 16.23 -4.49
N VAL A 10 8.44 15.22 -3.62
CA VAL A 10 7.74 13.94 -3.78
C VAL A 10 6.22 14.13 -3.78
N ALA A 11 5.68 14.93 -2.84
CA ALA A 11 4.25 15.21 -2.77
C ALA A 11 3.75 15.99 -4.00
N ILE A 12 4.50 17.00 -4.45
CA ILE A 12 4.18 17.78 -5.66
C ILE A 12 4.11 16.87 -6.88
N ARG A 13 5.10 16.00 -7.08
CA ARG A 13 5.12 15.07 -8.22
C ARG A 13 4.01 14.02 -8.12
N LEU A 14 3.76 13.49 -6.92
CA LEU A 14 2.66 12.55 -6.69
C LEU A 14 1.30 13.17 -7.09
N LEU A 15 1.07 14.42 -6.71
CA LEU A 15 -0.18 15.12 -7.05
C LEU A 15 -0.27 15.52 -8.53
N ALA A 16 0.87 15.84 -9.16
CA ALA A 16 0.91 16.27 -10.56
C ALA A 16 0.79 15.08 -11.54
N ASP A 17 1.53 14.00 -11.28
CA ASP A 17 1.68 12.87 -12.21
C ASP A 17 0.79 11.67 -11.82
N GLY A 18 0.30 11.64 -10.58
CA GLY A 18 -0.45 10.52 -9.99
C GLY A 18 0.44 9.45 -9.39
N TYR A 19 1.74 9.51 -9.62
CA TYR A 19 2.73 8.57 -9.07
C TYR A 19 4.13 9.18 -9.00
N VAL A 20 4.98 8.58 -8.18
CA VAL A 20 6.42 8.89 -8.11
C VAL A 20 7.18 7.68 -7.58
N VAL A 21 8.38 7.42 -8.13
CA VAL A 21 9.29 6.40 -7.61
C VAL A 21 10.39 7.08 -6.81
N VAL A 22 10.59 6.61 -5.59
CA VAL A 22 11.63 7.08 -4.65
C VAL A 22 12.60 5.94 -4.40
N THR A 23 13.89 6.19 -4.60
CA THR A 23 14.97 5.22 -4.38
C THR A 23 15.55 5.33 -2.97
N GLY A 24 16.15 4.24 -2.46
CA GLY A 24 16.85 4.26 -1.16
C GLY A 24 15.90 4.34 0.05
N MET A 25 14.67 3.85 -0.09
CA MET A 25 13.67 3.80 0.98
C MET A 25 13.92 2.65 1.98
N MET A 26 14.63 1.61 1.55
CA MET A 26 15.05 0.48 2.38
C MET A 26 16.44 0.05 1.91
N ASP A 27 17.33 -0.26 2.83
CA ASP A 27 18.66 -0.76 2.47
C ASP A 27 18.63 -2.25 2.06
N ALA A 28 19.69 -2.73 1.45
CA ALA A 28 19.74 -4.11 0.95
C ALA A 28 19.55 -5.15 2.06
N ALA A 29 20.08 -4.91 3.24
CA ALA A 29 19.93 -5.82 4.38
C ALA A 29 18.47 -5.87 4.86
N GLY A 30 17.78 -4.74 4.89
CA GLY A 30 16.37 -4.65 5.19
C GLY A 30 15.52 -5.39 4.16
N VAL A 31 15.84 -5.26 2.87
CA VAL A 31 15.16 -6.01 1.79
C VAL A 31 15.33 -7.52 1.98
N ASP A 32 16.54 -7.99 2.26
CA ASP A 32 16.82 -9.41 2.47
C ASP A 32 16.04 -9.99 3.66
N VAL A 33 16.02 -9.25 4.79
CA VAL A 33 15.27 -9.63 5.99
C VAL A 33 13.77 -9.65 5.70
N ALA A 34 13.24 -8.61 5.05
CA ALA A 34 11.83 -8.50 4.70
C ALA A 34 11.39 -9.64 3.77
N ARG A 35 12.22 -9.96 2.78
CA ARG A 35 11.99 -11.06 1.84
C ARG A 35 11.93 -12.40 2.56
N ALA A 36 12.94 -12.72 3.37
CA ALA A 36 13.02 -13.99 4.08
C ALA A 36 11.84 -14.18 5.05
N ASP A 37 11.44 -13.13 5.77
CA ASP A 37 10.32 -13.21 6.70
C ASP A 37 8.98 -13.34 5.98
N LEU A 38 8.78 -12.62 4.88
CA LEU A 38 7.56 -12.74 4.09
C LEU A 38 7.46 -14.12 3.41
N ASP A 39 8.57 -14.68 2.93
CA ASP A 39 8.62 -16.05 2.39
C ASP A 39 8.17 -17.09 3.43
N ARG A 40 8.56 -16.94 4.68
CA ARG A 40 8.12 -17.79 5.80
C ARG A 40 6.59 -17.73 5.98
N VAL A 41 6.00 -16.56 5.96
CA VAL A 41 4.54 -16.38 6.09
C VAL A 41 3.81 -16.93 4.88
N LEU A 42 4.35 -16.73 3.67
CA LEU A 42 3.78 -17.21 2.42
C LEU A 42 3.78 -18.75 2.32
N GLY A 43 4.68 -19.44 3.01
CA GLY A 43 4.74 -20.91 3.01
C GLY A 43 3.44 -21.61 3.42
N THR A 44 2.56 -20.92 4.16
CA THR A 44 1.25 -21.42 4.60
C THR A 44 0.07 -20.65 4.00
N THR A 45 0.34 -19.69 3.12
CA THR A 45 -0.69 -18.83 2.53
C THR A 45 -1.21 -19.45 1.24
N PRO A 46 -2.53 -19.65 1.08
CA PRO A 46 -3.10 -20.17 -0.16
C PRO A 46 -3.00 -19.14 -1.29
N THR A 47 -3.10 -19.62 -2.53
CA THR A 47 -3.26 -18.75 -3.70
C THR A 47 -4.65 -18.13 -3.77
N GLY A 48 -4.80 -17.08 -4.59
CA GLY A 48 -6.06 -16.37 -4.75
C GLY A 48 -7.17 -17.21 -5.37
N ARG A 49 -8.40 -16.76 -5.19
CA ARG A 49 -9.64 -17.50 -5.50
C ARG A 49 -10.33 -17.03 -6.77
N ASN A 50 -9.87 -15.94 -7.34
CA ASN A 50 -10.49 -15.30 -8.50
C ASN A 50 -9.43 -14.53 -9.31
N ALA A 51 -9.81 -14.04 -10.48
CA ALA A 51 -8.90 -13.32 -11.39
C ALA A 51 -8.34 -12.01 -10.81
N PHE A 52 -9.02 -11.39 -9.85
CA PHE A 52 -8.53 -10.18 -9.18
C PHE A 52 -7.45 -10.51 -8.14
N GLU A 53 -7.66 -11.56 -7.35
CA GLU A 53 -6.66 -12.04 -6.39
C GLU A 53 -5.46 -12.71 -7.08
N GLY A 54 -5.68 -13.30 -8.25
CA GLY A 54 -4.71 -14.07 -9.03
C GLY A 54 -4.65 -15.54 -8.62
N PHE A 55 -4.78 -16.46 -9.57
CA PHE A 55 -4.88 -17.91 -9.29
C PHE A 55 -3.55 -18.55 -8.88
N THR A 56 -2.42 -17.95 -9.27
CA THR A 56 -1.07 -18.34 -8.85
C THR A 56 -0.42 -17.29 -7.94
N THR A 57 -1.19 -16.29 -7.52
CA THR A 57 -0.75 -15.21 -6.62
C THR A 57 -1.12 -15.52 -5.17
N GLN A 58 -0.19 -15.33 -4.27
CA GLN A 58 -0.41 -15.41 -2.81
C GLN A 58 -0.45 -13.99 -2.22
N ARG A 59 -1.38 -13.77 -1.27
CA ARG A 59 -1.55 -12.49 -0.58
C ARG A 59 -1.54 -12.68 0.92
N VAL A 60 -0.63 -12.00 1.61
CA VAL A 60 -0.57 -11.97 3.07
C VAL A 60 -1.37 -10.78 3.56
N TYR A 61 -2.56 -11.03 4.06
CA TYR A 61 -3.39 -10.08 4.78
C TYR A 61 -3.04 -10.08 6.27
N ALA A 62 -3.56 -9.14 7.05
CA ALA A 62 -3.22 -8.94 8.46
C ALA A 62 -1.69 -8.91 8.67
N LEU A 63 -0.99 -8.14 7.84
CA LEU A 63 0.46 -8.16 7.76
C LEU A 63 1.11 -7.93 9.13
N PHE A 64 0.67 -6.91 9.87
CA PHE A 64 1.23 -6.53 11.18
C PHE A 64 0.84 -7.47 12.34
N ALA A 65 -0.04 -8.44 12.10
CA ALA A 65 -0.27 -9.56 13.02
C ALA A 65 0.73 -10.71 12.81
N LYS A 66 1.43 -10.74 11.67
CA LYS A 66 2.24 -11.87 11.21
C LYS A 66 3.73 -11.56 11.15
N THR A 67 4.09 -10.30 10.97
CA THR A 67 5.47 -9.84 10.86
C THR A 67 5.65 -8.42 11.38
N ARG A 68 6.86 -8.11 11.86
CA ARG A 68 7.29 -6.79 12.33
C ARG A 68 8.27 -6.13 11.36
N THR A 69 8.65 -6.84 10.30
CA THR A 69 9.71 -6.41 9.37
C THR A 69 9.34 -5.15 8.59
N PHE A 70 8.04 -4.84 8.47
CA PHE A 70 7.55 -3.66 7.75
C PHE A 70 7.16 -2.49 8.65
N ASP A 71 7.45 -2.55 9.95
CA ASP A 71 7.14 -1.47 10.90
C ASP A 71 7.81 -0.16 10.45
N ASP A 72 9.12 -0.20 10.13
CA ASP A 72 9.88 0.96 9.70
C ASP A 72 9.46 1.44 8.31
N ALA A 73 9.12 0.54 7.40
CA ALA A 73 8.60 0.91 6.09
C ALA A 73 7.25 1.63 6.20
N ALA A 74 6.34 1.13 7.06
CA ALA A 74 5.03 1.74 7.28
C ALA A 74 5.07 3.08 8.01
N THR A 75 6.16 3.35 8.74
CA THR A 75 6.36 4.59 9.49
C THR A 75 7.57 5.39 9.00
N HIS A 76 8.01 5.12 7.76
CA HIS A 76 9.18 5.79 7.19
C HIS A 76 9.00 7.32 7.18
N PRO A 77 9.96 8.11 7.69
CA PRO A 77 9.79 9.56 7.86
C PRO A 77 9.39 10.30 6.58
N LEU A 78 10.04 9.99 5.45
CA LEU A 78 9.70 10.60 4.17
C LEU A 78 8.25 10.25 3.75
N LEU A 79 7.85 8.99 3.91
CA LEU A 79 6.49 8.55 3.60
C LEU A 79 5.47 9.30 4.43
N LEU A 80 5.67 9.38 5.75
CA LEU A 80 4.73 10.07 6.63
C LEU A 80 4.63 11.57 6.28
N ALA A 81 5.76 12.23 5.96
CA ALA A 81 5.75 13.62 5.54
C ALA A 81 4.98 13.83 4.22
N VAL A 82 5.11 12.94 3.23
CA VAL A 82 4.31 12.98 2.00
C VAL A 82 2.82 12.79 2.29
N LEU A 83 2.48 11.85 3.18
CA LEU A 83 1.08 11.62 3.59
C LEU A 83 0.49 12.80 4.36
N ASP A 84 1.30 13.49 5.18
CA ASP A 84 0.88 14.71 5.90
C ASP A 84 0.46 15.81 4.91
N GLU A 85 1.17 15.95 3.78
CA GLU A 85 0.84 16.93 2.73
C GLU A 85 -0.38 16.50 1.90
N VAL A 86 -0.46 15.22 1.52
CA VAL A 86 -1.47 14.73 0.56
C VAL A 86 -2.80 14.38 1.23
N LEU A 87 -2.77 13.69 2.37
CA LEU A 87 -3.98 13.19 3.07
C LEU A 87 -4.26 13.94 4.38
N ARG A 88 -3.27 14.59 4.97
CA ARG A 88 -3.30 15.32 6.26
C ARG A 88 -3.54 14.40 7.45
N HIS A 89 -4.75 13.89 7.61
CA HIS A 89 -5.12 12.88 8.59
C HIS A 89 -5.39 11.57 7.87
N TYR A 90 -4.63 10.55 8.17
CA TYR A 90 -4.66 9.27 7.47
C TYR A 90 -4.46 8.08 8.42
N GLN A 91 -4.78 6.94 7.90
CA GLN A 91 -4.61 5.65 8.54
C GLN A 91 -4.17 4.61 7.51
N LEU A 92 -3.55 3.54 7.96
CA LEU A 92 -3.22 2.39 7.12
C LEU A 92 -4.53 1.64 6.79
N SER A 93 -4.77 1.34 5.51
CA SER A 93 -6.02 0.75 5.03
C SER A 93 -5.85 -0.72 4.65
N ALA A 94 -4.92 -1.03 3.74
CA ALA A 94 -4.69 -2.39 3.25
C ALA A 94 -3.18 -2.68 3.08
N PRO A 95 -2.48 -3.08 4.14
CA PRO A 95 -1.11 -3.57 4.05
C PRO A 95 -1.10 -5.03 3.59
N VAL A 96 -0.57 -5.32 2.39
CA VAL A 96 -0.61 -6.65 1.79
C VAL A 96 0.75 -7.06 1.24
N GLY A 97 1.28 -8.20 1.71
CA GLY A 97 2.40 -8.86 1.04
C GLY A 97 1.91 -9.66 -0.17
N ILE A 98 2.54 -9.52 -1.32
CA ILE A 98 2.07 -10.10 -2.58
C ILE A 98 3.21 -10.85 -3.27
N ARG A 99 2.99 -12.15 -3.50
CA ARG A 99 3.84 -12.98 -4.36
C ARG A 99 3.07 -13.34 -5.61
N ILE A 100 3.48 -12.82 -6.76
CA ILE A 100 2.91 -13.18 -8.07
C ILE A 100 3.67 -14.39 -8.60
N GLY A 101 2.99 -15.52 -8.73
CA GLY A 101 3.60 -16.77 -9.23
C GLY A 101 3.79 -16.77 -10.74
N PRO A 102 4.60 -17.73 -11.26
CA PRO A 102 4.76 -17.97 -12.69
C PRO A 102 3.42 -18.21 -13.40
N GLY A 103 3.25 -17.65 -14.59
CA GLY A 103 2.07 -17.81 -15.42
C GLY A 103 0.85 -16.99 -14.98
N GLU A 104 0.95 -16.17 -13.93
CA GLU A 104 -0.17 -15.30 -13.51
C GLU A 104 -0.53 -14.30 -14.60
N GLN A 105 -1.81 -14.13 -14.80
CA GLN A 105 -2.33 -13.17 -15.77
C GLN A 105 -2.34 -11.76 -15.20
N ALA A 106 -2.25 -10.76 -16.08
CA ALA A 106 -2.36 -9.37 -15.64
C ALA A 106 -3.74 -9.09 -15.03
N GLN A 107 -3.75 -8.35 -13.93
CA GLN A 107 -5.01 -7.83 -13.37
C GLN A 107 -5.68 -6.86 -14.36
N ILE A 108 -7.00 -6.79 -14.27
CA ILE A 108 -7.74 -5.68 -14.85
C ILE A 108 -7.30 -4.36 -14.20
N LEU A 109 -7.14 -3.31 -15.00
CA LEU A 109 -6.86 -1.99 -14.45
C LEU A 109 -8.03 -1.52 -13.58
N HIS A 110 -7.71 -0.97 -12.43
CA HIS A 110 -8.68 -0.51 -11.43
C HIS A 110 -8.16 0.73 -10.70
N ARG A 111 -9.01 1.35 -9.91
CA ARG A 111 -8.69 2.43 -8.97
C ARG A 111 -9.08 1.98 -7.57
N ASP A 112 -8.18 2.11 -6.61
CA ASP A 112 -8.43 1.66 -5.23
C ASP A 112 -9.46 2.53 -4.51
N ASP A 113 -9.53 3.82 -4.84
CA ASP A 113 -10.50 4.74 -4.24
C ASP A 113 -11.93 4.56 -4.76
N SER A 114 -12.13 3.83 -5.86
CA SER A 114 -13.46 3.59 -6.46
C SER A 114 -14.42 2.80 -5.57
N ILE A 115 -13.91 2.13 -4.55
CA ILE A 115 -14.74 1.41 -3.56
C ILE A 115 -15.46 2.34 -2.58
N TYR A 116 -14.98 3.58 -2.45
CA TYR A 116 -15.58 4.56 -1.56
C TYR A 116 -16.66 5.36 -2.30
N PRO A 117 -17.88 5.46 -1.75
CA PRO A 117 -19.00 6.17 -2.40
C PRO A 117 -18.87 7.70 -2.26
N VAL A 118 -17.70 8.24 -2.58
CA VAL A 118 -17.43 9.69 -2.56
C VAL A 118 -17.62 10.24 -3.96
N PRO A 119 -18.47 11.27 -4.13
CA PRO A 119 -18.69 11.87 -5.46
C PRO A 119 -17.41 12.49 -6.03
N GLU A 120 -17.15 12.27 -7.31
CA GLU A 120 -16.07 12.96 -8.04
C GLU A 120 -16.51 14.37 -8.51
N PRO A 121 -15.60 15.34 -8.58
CA PRO A 121 -14.21 15.26 -8.16
C PRO A 121 -14.06 15.33 -6.63
N HIS A 122 -13.08 14.64 -6.09
CA HIS A 122 -12.73 14.68 -4.67
C HIS A 122 -11.22 14.84 -4.46
N PRO A 123 -10.75 15.34 -3.31
CA PRO A 123 -9.34 15.28 -2.94
C PRO A 123 -8.81 13.84 -2.92
N PRO A 124 -7.50 13.62 -2.92
CA PRO A 124 -6.95 12.28 -2.73
C PRO A 124 -7.55 11.58 -1.51
N LEU A 125 -8.06 10.37 -1.71
CA LEU A 125 -8.65 9.53 -0.66
C LEU A 125 -7.69 8.44 -0.21
N VAL A 126 -6.86 7.96 -1.13
CA VAL A 126 -5.95 6.84 -0.95
C VAL A 126 -4.59 7.18 -1.55
N VAL A 127 -3.54 6.84 -0.83
CA VAL A 127 -2.15 6.81 -1.31
C VAL A 127 -1.60 5.42 -1.06
N ASN A 128 -1.09 4.81 -2.10
CA ASN A 128 -0.42 3.53 -2.04
C ASN A 128 1.09 3.70 -2.06
N THR A 129 1.80 2.78 -1.41
CA THR A 129 3.23 2.59 -1.62
C THR A 129 3.50 1.14 -1.95
N MET A 130 4.09 0.89 -3.13
CA MET A 130 4.54 -0.44 -3.55
C MET A 130 6.05 -0.57 -3.27
N TRP A 131 6.41 -1.55 -2.47
CA TRP A 131 7.79 -1.85 -2.03
C TRP A 131 8.25 -3.15 -2.69
N PRO A 132 9.08 -3.05 -3.75
CA PRO A 132 9.67 -4.22 -4.38
C PRO A 132 10.65 -4.93 -3.43
N LEU A 133 10.51 -6.23 -3.26
CA LEU A 133 11.50 -7.08 -2.59
C LEU A 133 12.30 -7.93 -3.60
N ASP A 134 11.82 -8.03 -4.82
CA ASP A 134 12.52 -8.49 -6.02
C ASP A 134 12.65 -7.35 -7.02
N GLU A 135 13.53 -7.49 -8.02
CA GLU A 135 13.54 -6.59 -9.17
C GLU A 135 12.18 -6.67 -9.88
N PHE A 136 11.50 -5.55 -10.04
CA PHE A 136 10.26 -5.48 -10.82
C PHE A 136 10.59 -5.20 -12.28
N THR A 137 10.19 -6.11 -13.16
CA THR A 137 10.41 -5.99 -14.61
C THR A 137 9.10 -6.10 -15.38
N ALA A 138 9.13 -5.77 -16.65
CA ALA A 138 7.94 -5.86 -17.50
C ALA A 138 7.41 -7.30 -17.63
N GLU A 139 8.28 -8.30 -17.47
CA GLU A 139 7.97 -9.71 -17.67
C GLU A 139 7.51 -10.44 -16.40
N ASN A 140 7.86 -9.91 -15.19
CA ASN A 140 7.62 -10.63 -13.93
C ASN A 140 6.42 -10.12 -13.11
N GLY A 141 5.51 -9.39 -13.75
CA GLY A 141 4.29 -8.92 -13.10
C GLY A 141 4.42 -7.59 -12.36
N ALA A 142 5.36 -6.73 -12.77
CA ALA A 142 5.46 -5.37 -12.25
C ALA A 142 4.14 -4.60 -12.43
N THR A 143 3.88 -3.65 -11.56
CA THR A 143 2.64 -2.85 -11.60
C THR A 143 2.52 -2.11 -12.93
N ARG A 144 1.39 -2.27 -13.59
CA ARG A 144 0.99 -1.52 -14.79
C ARG A 144 0.12 -0.36 -14.38
N PHE A 145 0.26 0.78 -15.03
CA PHE A 145 -0.53 1.98 -14.72
C PHE A 145 -0.66 2.89 -15.95
N ILE A 146 -1.63 3.81 -15.91
CA ILE A 146 -1.80 4.83 -16.94
C ILE A 146 -1.40 6.18 -16.35
N PRO A 147 -0.27 6.78 -16.76
CA PRO A 147 0.18 8.07 -16.27
C PRO A 147 -0.89 9.15 -16.42
N GLY A 148 -1.07 9.99 -15.40
CA GLY A 148 -2.02 11.11 -15.43
C GLY A 148 -3.50 10.69 -15.35
N SER A 149 -3.82 9.41 -15.30
CA SER A 149 -5.22 8.93 -15.27
C SER A 149 -5.97 9.28 -13.99
N HIS A 150 -5.27 9.63 -12.90
CA HIS A 150 -5.85 10.12 -11.66
C HIS A 150 -6.61 11.45 -11.84
N ALA A 151 -6.24 12.23 -12.87
CA ALA A 151 -6.86 13.52 -13.20
C ALA A 151 -7.90 13.41 -14.33
N TRP A 152 -8.29 12.22 -14.72
CA TRP A 152 -9.29 12.05 -15.77
C TRP A 152 -10.66 12.56 -15.36
N GLU A 153 -11.43 12.94 -16.38
CA GLU A 153 -12.83 13.32 -16.17
C GLU A 153 -13.65 12.17 -15.58
N ARG A 154 -14.66 12.53 -14.79
CA ARG A 154 -15.57 11.58 -14.15
C ARG A 154 -16.13 10.58 -15.16
N GLY A 155 -16.05 9.30 -14.80
CA GLY A 155 -16.62 8.21 -15.59
C GLY A 155 -15.77 7.77 -16.78
N ARG A 156 -14.61 8.38 -17.03
CA ARG A 156 -13.66 7.86 -18.03
C ARG A 156 -13.04 6.55 -17.52
N VAL A 157 -13.09 5.53 -18.36
CA VAL A 157 -12.46 4.23 -18.13
C VAL A 157 -11.35 4.01 -19.16
N PRO A 158 -10.35 3.16 -18.86
CA PRO A 158 -9.29 2.82 -19.80
C PRO A 158 -9.82 2.27 -21.13
N ALA A 159 -9.28 2.77 -22.23
CA ALA A 159 -9.49 2.27 -23.59
C ALA A 159 -8.25 1.48 -24.06
N ALA A 160 -8.40 0.74 -25.14
CA ALA A 160 -7.33 -0.13 -25.64
C ALA A 160 -6.09 0.65 -26.18
N ASP A 161 -6.27 1.90 -26.52
CA ASP A 161 -5.23 2.82 -27.05
C ASP A 161 -4.65 3.76 -25.99
N ASP A 162 -5.13 3.69 -24.74
CA ASP A 162 -4.52 4.45 -23.65
C ASP A 162 -3.10 3.94 -23.36
N PRO A 163 -2.12 4.83 -23.12
CA PRO A 163 -0.74 4.45 -22.85
C PRO A 163 -0.61 3.78 -21.48
N VAL A 164 -0.38 2.48 -21.47
CA VAL A 164 -0.11 1.73 -20.25
C VAL A 164 1.39 1.58 -20.07
N GLU A 165 1.90 2.10 -18.95
CA GLU A 165 3.28 1.94 -18.54
C GLU A 165 3.45 0.81 -17.52
N THR A 166 4.69 0.35 -17.34
CA THR A 166 5.07 -0.65 -16.35
C THR A 166 6.11 -0.07 -15.40
N ALA A 167 5.86 -0.22 -14.12
CA ALA A 167 6.74 0.24 -13.05
C ALA A 167 7.94 -0.70 -12.88
N VAL A 168 8.99 -0.48 -13.68
CA VAL A 168 10.28 -1.17 -13.53
C VAL A 168 11.02 -0.51 -12.37
N ILE A 169 11.17 -1.24 -11.25
CA ILE A 169 11.63 -0.67 -9.98
C ILE A 169 12.53 -1.69 -9.28
N SER A 170 13.72 -1.24 -8.85
CA SER A 170 14.66 -2.06 -8.10
C SER A 170 14.27 -2.19 -6.61
N PRO A 171 14.64 -3.30 -5.95
CA PRO A 171 14.46 -3.49 -4.52
C PRO A 171 15.05 -2.35 -3.69
N GLY A 172 14.43 -2.06 -2.56
CA GLY A 172 14.81 -0.94 -1.70
C GLY A 172 14.30 0.43 -2.15
N SER A 173 13.61 0.51 -3.28
CA SER A 173 12.82 1.68 -3.70
C SER A 173 11.37 1.55 -3.25
N ALA A 174 10.57 2.62 -3.40
CA ALA A 174 9.13 2.55 -3.27
C ALA A 174 8.45 3.39 -4.37
N MET A 175 7.40 2.87 -4.98
CA MET A 175 6.52 3.62 -5.86
C MET A 175 5.33 4.12 -5.03
N PHE A 176 5.17 5.43 -4.94
CA PHE A 176 3.99 6.08 -4.39
C PHE A 176 3.01 6.33 -5.52
N TYR A 177 1.73 6.07 -5.31
CA TYR A 177 0.70 6.39 -6.30
C TYR A 177 -0.65 6.68 -5.65
N LEU A 178 -1.43 7.55 -6.29
CA LEU A 178 -2.77 7.89 -5.83
C LEU A 178 -3.73 6.73 -6.08
N GLY A 179 -4.68 6.48 -5.17
CA GLY A 179 -5.72 5.48 -5.35
C GLY A 179 -6.62 5.72 -6.56
N SER A 180 -6.68 6.97 -7.05
CA SER A 180 -7.39 7.36 -8.29
C SER A 180 -6.61 7.05 -9.57
N LEU A 181 -5.33 6.67 -9.50
CA LEU A 181 -4.56 6.24 -10.66
C LEU A 181 -5.07 4.88 -11.15
N TRP A 182 -5.37 4.75 -12.45
CA TRP A 182 -5.67 3.46 -13.06
C TRP A 182 -4.43 2.59 -13.10
N HIS A 183 -4.46 1.46 -12.38
CA HIS A 183 -3.34 0.56 -12.24
C HIS A 183 -3.77 -0.89 -12.05
N GLY A 184 -2.81 -1.82 -12.04
CA GLY A 184 -3.02 -3.24 -11.78
C GLY A 184 -1.72 -4.02 -11.87
N GLY A 185 -1.68 -5.23 -11.29
CA GLY A 185 -0.54 -6.12 -11.43
C GLY A 185 -0.34 -6.54 -12.89
N GLY A 186 0.92 -6.61 -13.35
CA GLY A 186 1.28 -7.17 -14.65
C GLY A 186 1.19 -8.69 -14.66
N ALA A 187 1.25 -9.28 -15.85
CA ALA A 187 1.40 -10.73 -16.00
C ALA A 187 2.82 -11.17 -15.60
N ASN A 188 2.95 -12.29 -14.90
CA ASN A 188 4.25 -12.90 -14.67
C ASN A 188 4.50 -13.98 -15.75
N GLN A 189 5.31 -13.64 -16.72
CA GLN A 189 5.68 -14.51 -17.86
C GLN A 189 7.00 -15.25 -17.60
N THR A 190 7.59 -15.07 -16.40
CA THR A 190 8.85 -15.72 -16.02
C THR A 190 8.59 -17.03 -15.28
N ASP A 191 9.65 -17.82 -15.10
CA ASP A 191 9.60 -19.09 -14.35
C ASP A 191 9.80 -18.90 -12.85
N ALA A 192 9.97 -17.67 -12.37
CA ALA A 192 10.18 -17.34 -10.96
C ALA A 192 9.05 -16.46 -10.41
N PRO A 193 8.69 -16.60 -9.12
CA PRO A 193 7.75 -15.70 -8.49
C PRO A 193 8.37 -14.32 -8.27
N ARG A 194 7.53 -13.29 -8.15
CA ARG A 194 7.91 -11.92 -7.81
C ARG A 194 7.24 -11.46 -6.52
N LEU A 195 8.03 -10.93 -5.60
CA LEU A 195 7.61 -10.53 -4.26
C LEU A 195 7.65 -9.03 -4.08
N GLY A 196 6.62 -8.46 -3.49
CA GLY A 196 6.55 -7.06 -3.07
C GLY A 196 5.47 -6.86 -2.01
N VAL A 197 5.46 -5.67 -1.42
CA VAL A 197 4.49 -5.27 -0.39
C VAL A 197 3.81 -3.99 -0.80
N ILE A 198 2.49 -3.94 -0.68
CA ILE A 198 1.70 -2.72 -0.73
C ILE A 198 1.43 -2.28 0.71
N LEU A 199 1.66 -1.00 0.97
CA LEU A 199 1.15 -0.31 2.15
C LEU A 199 0.19 0.78 1.65
N GLU A 200 -1.09 0.52 1.77
CA GLU A 200 -2.15 1.44 1.38
C GLU A 200 -2.55 2.31 2.56
N TYR A 201 -2.60 3.61 2.35
CA TYR A 201 -3.08 4.61 3.32
C TYR A 201 -4.32 5.29 2.79
N ALA A 202 -5.31 5.44 3.65
CA ALA A 202 -6.56 6.14 3.34
C ALA A 202 -6.78 7.33 4.25
N ALA A 203 -7.55 8.31 3.77
CA ALA A 203 -7.99 9.43 4.60
C ALA A 203 -8.63 8.92 5.90
N GLY A 204 -8.27 9.53 7.03
CA GLY A 204 -8.57 9.01 8.36
C GLY A 204 -10.04 8.95 8.75
N TRP A 205 -10.92 9.55 7.97
CA TRP A 205 -12.37 9.48 8.13
C TRP A 205 -13.04 8.38 7.30
N LEU A 206 -12.29 7.71 6.43
CA LEU A 206 -12.77 6.55 5.67
C LEU A 206 -12.69 5.28 6.55
N ARG A 207 -13.49 4.29 6.21
CA ARG A 207 -13.32 2.96 6.77
C ARG A 207 -12.13 2.28 6.10
N GLN A 208 -11.21 1.72 6.89
CA GLN A 208 -10.11 0.89 6.39
C GLN A 208 -10.65 -0.31 5.61
N GLN A 209 -9.98 -0.72 4.54
CA GLN A 209 -10.36 -1.93 3.80
C GLN A 209 -10.15 -3.18 4.66
N GLU A 210 -9.03 -3.27 5.38
CA GLU A 210 -8.82 -4.30 6.38
C GLU A 210 -9.12 -3.76 7.78
N ASN A 211 -9.94 -4.45 8.55
CA ASN A 211 -10.26 -4.05 9.93
C ASN A 211 -9.13 -4.46 10.88
N HIS A 212 -8.12 -3.62 11.02
CA HIS A 212 -6.93 -3.92 11.81
C HIS A 212 -7.19 -4.10 13.29
N CYS A 213 -8.20 -3.42 13.87
CA CYS A 213 -8.58 -3.64 15.26
C CYS A 213 -9.09 -5.06 15.56
N LEU A 214 -9.55 -5.78 14.53
CA LEU A 214 -9.94 -7.19 14.62
C LEU A 214 -8.87 -8.13 14.09
N ALA A 215 -8.13 -7.74 13.04
CA ALA A 215 -7.15 -8.58 12.37
C ALA A 215 -5.83 -8.68 13.15
N VAL A 216 -5.45 -7.63 13.90
CA VAL A 216 -4.23 -7.60 14.73
C VAL A 216 -4.62 -7.84 16.17
N PRO A 217 -4.19 -8.93 16.81
CA PRO A 217 -4.45 -9.18 18.22
C PRO A 217 -3.99 -8.01 19.10
N ARG A 218 -4.75 -7.69 20.15
CA ARG A 218 -4.45 -6.53 21.03
C ARG A 218 -3.07 -6.63 21.69
N GLU A 219 -2.66 -7.82 22.07
CA GLU A 219 -1.32 -8.10 22.63
C GLU A 219 -0.22 -7.75 21.62
N VAL A 220 -0.42 -8.05 20.35
CA VAL A 220 0.52 -7.66 19.28
C VAL A 220 0.48 -6.15 19.08
N ALA A 221 -0.72 -5.56 18.99
CA ALA A 221 -0.88 -4.13 18.79
C ALA A 221 -0.22 -3.28 19.89
N ARG A 222 -0.20 -3.75 21.14
CA ARG A 222 0.48 -3.08 22.27
C ARG A 222 1.99 -2.96 22.08
N GLU A 223 2.60 -3.92 21.41
CA GLU A 223 4.04 -3.96 21.21
C GLU A 223 4.50 -3.17 19.97
N LEU A 224 3.57 -2.73 19.12
CA LEU A 224 3.87 -1.92 17.96
C LEU A 224 4.34 -0.51 18.37
N PRO A 225 5.17 0.15 17.56
CA PRO A 225 5.47 1.57 17.74
C PRO A 225 4.19 2.40 17.79
N GLN A 226 4.15 3.42 18.64
CA GLN A 226 2.95 4.26 18.85
C GLN A 226 2.38 4.76 17.51
N ARG A 227 3.23 5.24 16.60
CA ARG A 227 2.77 5.73 15.31
C ARG A 227 2.09 4.64 14.48
N LEU A 228 2.58 3.41 14.54
CA LEU A 228 1.95 2.29 13.83
C LEU A 228 0.61 1.90 14.50
N GLN A 229 0.51 1.95 15.82
CA GLN A 229 -0.77 1.79 16.51
C GLN A 229 -1.81 2.80 16.00
N GLU A 230 -1.41 4.08 15.90
CA GLU A 230 -2.27 5.14 15.37
C GLU A 230 -2.70 4.83 13.92
N LEU A 231 -1.78 4.41 13.07
CA LEU A 231 -2.07 4.04 11.68
C LEU A 231 -3.01 2.83 11.57
N LEU A 232 -2.95 1.89 12.50
CA LEU A 232 -3.87 0.74 12.54
C LEU A 232 -5.29 1.09 13.03
N GLY A 233 -5.54 2.34 13.44
CA GLY A 233 -6.87 2.79 13.86
C GLY A 233 -7.00 3.07 15.35
N TYR A 234 -5.93 2.91 16.15
CA TYR A 234 -5.94 3.36 17.55
C TYR A 234 -5.68 4.87 17.64
N ASN A 235 -6.48 5.64 16.91
CA ASN A 235 -6.41 7.09 16.79
C ASN A 235 -7.82 7.71 16.79
N ILE A 236 -7.88 9.04 16.82
CA ILE A 236 -9.09 9.82 16.60
C ILE A 236 -8.86 10.72 15.39
N TYR A 237 -9.74 10.60 14.37
CA TYR A 237 -9.84 11.62 13.35
C TYR A 237 -10.56 12.83 13.95
N PRO A 238 -9.96 14.03 13.91
CA PRO A 238 -10.53 15.21 14.57
C PRO A 238 -11.92 15.58 14.03
N PRO A 239 -12.83 16.07 14.90
CA PRO A 239 -12.61 16.21 16.36
C PRO A 239 -12.91 14.96 17.18
N PHE A 240 -13.70 13.98 16.68
CA PHE A 240 -14.23 12.91 17.53
C PHE A 240 -14.37 11.54 16.87
N VAL A 241 -14.04 11.37 15.58
CA VAL A 241 -14.29 10.09 14.89
C VAL A 241 -13.29 9.02 15.32
N GLY A 242 -13.81 7.88 15.82
CA GLY A 242 -12.98 6.74 16.22
C GLY A 242 -12.80 6.56 17.72
N TYR A 243 -13.51 7.33 18.59
CA TYR A 243 -13.45 7.13 20.04
C TYR A 243 -14.03 5.78 20.46
N VAL A 244 -13.61 5.29 21.61
CA VAL A 244 -14.10 4.07 22.23
C VAL A 244 -14.60 4.40 23.64
N ASP A 245 -15.90 4.18 23.89
CA ASP A 245 -16.54 4.45 25.18
C ASP A 245 -16.19 5.83 25.76
N GLY A 246 -16.23 6.86 24.91
CA GLY A 246 -15.90 8.25 25.27
C GLY A 246 -14.42 8.56 25.45
N SER A 247 -13.53 7.59 25.29
CA SER A 247 -12.08 7.71 25.49
C SER A 247 -11.29 7.57 24.18
N HIS A 248 -10.02 7.95 24.24
CA HIS A 248 -9.10 7.74 23.12
C HIS A 248 -8.80 6.24 22.94
N PRO A 249 -8.87 5.67 21.72
CA PRO A 249 -8.75 4.22 21.50
C PRO A 249 -7.42 3.61 21.98
N ARG A 250 -6.34 4.39 22.12
CA ARG A 250 -5.09 3.90 22.73
C ARG A 250 -5.23 3.55 24.21
N GLU A 251 -6.17 4.15 24.93
CA GLU A 251 -6.44 3.79 26.33
C GLU A 251 -6.90 2.33 26.44
N VAL A 252 -7.60 1.83 25.43
CA VAL A 252 -8.01 0.43 25.34
C VAL A 252 -6.81 -0.52 25.17
N LEU A 253 -5.73 -0.07 24.53
CA LEU A 253 -4.49 -0.84 24.45
C LEU A 253 -3.74 -0.85 25.81
N SER A 254 -3.78 0.26 26.53
CA SER A 254 -3.08 0.42 27.81
C SER A 254 -3.81 -0.26 28.98
N ALA A 255 -5.14 -0.32 28.92
CA ALA A 255 -5.94 -1.02 29.94
C ALA A 255 -5.69 -2.54 29.81
N GLY A 256 -5.09 -3.12 30.83
CA GLY A 256 -5.02 -4.59 30.98
C GLY A 256 -6.42 -5.18 30.98
N SER A 257 -6.58 -6.31 30.29
CA SER A 257 -7.78 -7.16 30.37
C SER A 257 -8.00 -7.66 31.77
#